data_fdf87579f5deadcafb474efe0188f3ae
#
_entry.id   fdf87579f5deadcafb474efe0188f3ae
#
_cell.length_a   1.000
_cell.length_b   1.000
_cell.length_c   1.000
_cell.angle_alpha   90.00
_cell.angle_beta   90.00
_cell.angle_gamma   90.00
#
_symmetry.space_group_name_H-M   'P 1'
#
loop_
_entity.id
_entity.type
_entity.pdbx_description
1 polymer ?
#
loop_
_entity_poly.entity_id
_entity_poly.type
_entity_poly.pdbx_seq_one_letter_code
_entity_poly.pdbx_strand_id
1 'polypeptide(L)'
;MSTRHNPEFTMIEFYEAYSGYERMMEMTETLIRRCAEAACGTTVVSYNGREVDLSKPFDRFTITQAIQHHNPEYTDAQLADAAWVTAEIKKLGEKLPPAPGLGSLQLALFEACAESKLWNPTFIIDYPVEVSPLARSSDADPAITERFELFIVGREHANGYSELNDPEIQSARFMAQVAQKDAGDDEAMHY
;
A
#
# COMPACT_ATOMS: atom_id res chain seq x y z
N MET A 1 12.90 -10.02 15.01
CA MET A 1 13.01 -8.59 15.36
C MET A 1 13.94 -7.91 14.39
N SER A 2 13.55 -6.76 13.86
CA SER A 2 14.38 -5.93 12.99
C SER A 2 14.21 -4.46 13.40
N THR A 3 14.94 -3.55 12.77
CA THR A 3 14.75 -2.10 12.97
C THR A 3 13.37 -1.59 12.52
N ARG A 4 12.60 -2.42 11.82
CA ARG A 4 11.24 -2.13 11.34
C ARG A 4 10.14 -2.88 12.10
N HIS A 5 10.49 -3.98 12.79
CA HIS A 5 9.51 -4.88 13.44
C HIS A 5 9.88 -5.04 14.91
N ASN A 6 9.22 -4.28 15.76
CA ASN A 6 9.30 -4.40 17.21
C ASN A 6 8.15 -5.28 17.72
N PRO A 7 8.37 -6.07 18.80
CA PRO A 7 7.31 -6.88 19.41
C PRO A 7 6.23 -6.03 20.10
N GLU A 8 6.53 -4.80 20.42
CA GLU A 8 5.63 -3.80 21.00
C GLU A 8 5.79 -2.48 20.28
N PHE A 9 4.68 -1.88 19.87
CA PHE A 9 4.64 -0.57 19.24
C PHE A 9 3.29 0.10 19.52
N THR A 10 3.27 1.42 19.48
CA THR A 10 2.06 2.23 19.62
C THR A 10 1.59 2.65 18.23
N MET A 11 0.31 2.44 17.95
CA MET A 11 -0.36 2.93 16.77
C MET A 11 -1.63 3.71 17.15
N ILE A 12 -2.09 4.56 16.24
CA ILE A 12 -3.38 5.23 16.34
C ILE A 12 -4.32 4.64 15.29
N GLU A 13 -5.55 4.41 15.67
CA GLU A 13 -6.62 3.94 14.79
C GLU A 13 -7.83 4.86 14.95
N PHE A 14 -8.49 5.22 13.85
CA PHE A 14 -9.68 6.06 13.87
C PHE A 14 -10.60 5.75 12.70
N TYR A 15 -11.87 6.02 12.89
CA TYR A 15 -12.95 5.80 11.94
C TYR A 15 -13.78 7.08 11.81
N GLU A 16 -14.23 7.38 10.58
CA GLU A 16 -15.12 8.49 10.30
C GLU A 16 -16.32 7.98 9.51
N ALA A 17 -17.52 8.14 10.08
CA ALA A 17 -18.75 7.73 9.41
C ALA A 17 -19.07 8.65 8.21
N TYR A 18 -19.66 8.06 7.16
CA TYR A 18 -20.04 8.77 5.92
C TYR A 18 -18.85 9.42 5.19
N SER A 19 -17.67 8.81 5.30
CA SER A 19 -16.43 9.29 4.71
C SER A 19 -15.81 8.18 3.85
N GLY A 20 -15.17 8.56 2.75
CA GLY A 20 -14.40 7.66 1.89
C GLY A 20 -12.90 7.77 2.12
N TYR A 21 -12.13 6.89 1.48
CA TYR A 21 -10.68 6.84 1.61
C TYR A 21 -9.96 8.14 1.20
N GLU A 22 -10.50 8.89 0.26
CA GLU A 22 -9.95 10.19 -0.15
C GLU A 22 -9.94 11.20 1.01
N ARG A 23 -11.05 11.26 1.75
CA ARG A 23 -11.14 12.09 2.96
C ARG A 23 -10.17 11.62 4.04
N MET A 24 -9.98 10.31 4.19
CA MET A 24 -8.99 9.74 5.11
C MET A 24 -7.56 10.12 4.73
N MET A 25 -7.22 10.14 3.43
CA MET A 25 -5.92 10.64 2.96
C MET A 25 -5.69 12.10 3.33
N GLU A 26 -6.69 12.99 3.10
CA GLU A 26 -6.60 14.41 3.48
C GLU A 26 -6.41 14.60 4.99
N MET A 27 -7.13 13.82 5.78
CA MET A 27 -7.02 13.86 7.23
C MET A 27 -5.64 13.37 7.70
N THR A 28 -5.14 12.27 7.12
CA THR A 28 -3.81 11.71 7.42
C THR A 28 -2.71 12.70 7.06
N GLU A 29 -2.75 13.29 5.88
CA GLU A 29 -1.81 14.34 5.46
C GLU A 29 -1.82 15.54 6.41
N THR A 30 -3.01 16.00 6.79
CA THR A 30 -3.17 17.11 7.75
C THR A 30 -2.64 16.74 9.13
N LEU A 31 -2.92 15.54 9.61
CA LEU A 31 -2.45 15.03 10.90
C LEU A 31 -0.92 14.98 10.95
N ILE A 32 -0.28 14.36 9.98
CA ILE A 32 1.19 14.24 9.90
C ILE A 32 1.84 15.63 9.88
N ARG A 33 1.30 16.56 9.06
CA ARG A 33 1.79 17.94 8.98
C ARG A 33 1.69 18.68 10.32
N ARG A 34 0.55 18.58 11.01
CA ARG A 34 0.35 19.17 12.33
C ARG A 34 1.24 18.54 13.40
N CYS A 35 1.46 17.24 13.36
CA CYS A 35 2.38 16.56 14.26
C CYS A 35 3.81 17.06 14.09
N ALA A 36 4.27 17.25 12.85
CA ALA A 36 5.60 17.80 12.57
C ALA A 36 5.74 19.25 13.08
N GLU A 37 4.75 20.10 12.84
CA GLU A 37 4.71 21.47 13.38
C GLU A 37 4.75 21.47 14.91
N ALA A 38 3.94 20.64 15.57
CA ALA A 38 3.87 20.59 17.02
C ALA A 38 5.14 20.04 17.67
N ALA A 39 5.77 19.03 17.06
CA ALA A 39 6.94 18.36 17.63
C ALA A 39 8.26 19.04 17.26
N CYS A 40 8.38 19.57 16.03
CA CYS A 40 9.62 20.07 15.47
C CYS A 40 9.61 21.59 15.23
N GLY A 41 8.45 22.25 15.32
CA GLY A 41 8.28 23.67 14.99
C GLY A 41 8.35 23.99 13.50
N THR A 42 8.36 22.96 12.64
CA THR A 42 8.49 23.10 11.18
C THR A 42 7.87 21.88 10.48
N THR A 43 7.44 22.08 9.23
CA THR A 43 7.00 20.99 8.32
C THR A 43 8.11 20.43 7.45
N VAL A 44 9.31 21.03 7.49
CA VAL A 44 10.49 20.48 6.83
C VAL A 44 11.37 19.83 7.91
N VAL A 45 11.40 18.50 7.93
CA VAL A 45 12.11 17.72 8.94
C VAL A 45 13.34 17.05 8.34
N SER A 46 14.36 16.82 9.16
CA SER A 46 15.55 16.09 8.75
C SER A 46 15.52 14.66 9.29
N TYR A 47 15.71 13.69 8.42
CA TYR A 47 15.84 12.29 8.77
C TYR A 47 17.12 11.71 8.14
N ASN A 48 18.03 11.18 8.95
CA ASN A 48 19.33 10.65 8.52
C ASN A 48 20.13 11.62 7.64
N GLY A 49 20.08 12.94 7.95
CA GLY A 49 20.83 13.98 7.22
C GLY A 49 20.21 14.40 5.87
N ARG A 50 19.03 13.90 5.54
CA ARG A 50 18.27 14.29 4.34
C ARG A 50 16.92 14.89 4.74
N GLU A 51 16.53 15.94 4.02
CA GLU A 51 15.26 16.62 4.27
C GLU A 51 14.04 15.83 3.76
N VAL A 52 12.94 15.95 4.51
CA VAL A 52 11.59 15.51 4.16
C VAL A 52 10.68 16.72 4.28
N ASP A 53 10.13 17.18 3.18
CA ASP A 53 9.26 18.35 3.11
C ASP A 53 7.78 17.93 3.17
N LEU A 54 7.18 18.08 4.36
CA LEU A 54 5.77 17.78 4.61
C LEU A 54 4.84 18.96 4.27
N SER A 55 5.37 20.12 3.84
CA SER A 55 4.56 21.30 3.51
C SER A 55 3.82 21.17 2.19
N LYS A 56 4.37 20.40 1.26
CA LYS A 56 3.79 20.15 -0.08
C LYS A 56 2.66 19.13 -0.01
N PRO A 57 1.73 19.16 -0.98
CA PRO A 57 0.80 18.05 -1.16
C PRO A 57 1.56 16.73 -1.30
N PHE A 58 1.08 15.68 -0.65
CA PHE A 58 1.68 14.36 -0.77
C PHE A 58 1.39 13.77 -2.16
N ASP A 59 2.40 13.15 -2.76
CA ASP A 59 2.24 12.49 -4.05
C ASP A 59 1.22 11.34 -3.96
N ARG A 60 0.57 11.03 -5.08
CA ARG A 60 -0.40 9.92 -5.19
C ARG A 60 -0.08 9.11 -6.42
N PHE A 61 0.17 7.82 -6.24
CA PHE A 61 0.44 6.88 -7.32
C PHE A 61 -0.35 5.59 -7.12
N THR A 62 -0.79 4.98 -8.20
CA THR A 62 -1.12 3.55 -8.16
C THR A 62 0.17 2.72 -8.05
N ILE A 63 0.05 1.43 -7.72
CA ILE A 63 1.20 0.51 -7.66
C ILE A 63 2.02 0.56 -8.95
N THR A 64 1.36 0.47 -10.11
CA THR A 64 2.04 0.50 -11.40
C THR A 64 2.68 1.84 -11.73
N GLN A 65 2.02 2.94 -11.38
CA GLN A 65 2.60 4.28 -11.54
C GLN A 65 3.84 4.49 -10.66
N ALA A 66 3.82 4.00 -9.41
CA ALA A 66 4.97 4.08 -8.53
C ALA A 66 6.16 3.25 -9.06
N ILE A 67 5.88 2.04 -9.57
CA ILE A 67 6.91 1.21 -10.23
C ILE A 67 7.54 1.98 -11.39
N GLN A 68 6.73 2.53 -12.30
CA GLN A 68 7.21 3.27 -13.48
C GLN A 68 7.93 4.57 -13.12
N HIS A 69 7.47 5.27 -12.08
CA HIS A 69 8.13 6.49 -11.61
C HIS A 69 9.60 6.23 -11.23
N HIS A 70 9.88 5.08 -10.65
CA HIS A 70 11.23 4.71 -10.22
C HIS A 70 11.98 3.79 -11.19
N ASN A 71 11.29 3.23 -12.18
CA ASN A 71 11.84 2.36 -13.22
C ASN A 71 11.17 2.71 -14.56
N PRO A 72 11.54 3.86 -15.16
CA PRO A 72 10.85 4.41 -16.33
C PRO A 72 10.98 3.55 -17.59
N GLU A 73 11.83 2.55 -17.57
CA GLU A 73 11.96 1.53 -18.63
C GLU A 73 10.81 0.50 -18.64
N TYR A 74 10.02 0.39 -17.55
CA TYR A 74 8.90 -0.55 -17.49
C TYR A 74 7.64 0.05 -18.10
N THR A 75 7.07 -0.65 -19.06
CA THR A 75 5.87 -0.20 -19.78
C THR A 75 4.59 -0.77 -19.18
N ASP A 76 3.44 -0.12 -19.46
CA ASP A 76 2.12 -0.62 -19.04
C ASP A 76 1.86 -2.05 -19.52
N ALA A 77 2.26 -2.35 -20.76
CA ALA A 77 2.10 -3.68 -21.35
C ALA A 77 2.90 -4.76 -20.59
N GLN A 78 4.10 -4.42 -20.11
CA GLN A 78 4.92 -5.31 -19.29
C GLN A 78 4.31 -5.51 -17.91
N LEU A 79 3.85 -4.45 -17.27
CA LEU A 79 3.23 -4.53 -15.94
C LEU A 79 1.85 -5.22 -15.97
N ALA A 80 1.19 -5.28 -17.12
CA ALA A 80 -0.05 -6.02 -17.31
C ALA A 80 0.18 -7.52 -17.67
N ASP A 81 1.43 -7.94 -17.92
CA ASP A 81 1.79 -9.32 -18.25
C ASP A 81 2.33 -10.05 -17.00
N ALA A 82 1.51 -10.94 -16.43
CA ALA A 82 1.88 -11.73 -15.26
C ALA A 82 3.16 -12.57 -15.46
N ALA A 83 3.41 -13.05 -16.68
CA ALA A 83 4.61 -13.83 -16.98
C ALA A 83 5.86 -12.94 -16.94
N TRP A 84 5.78 -11.73 -17.49
CA TRP A 84 6.85 -10.75 -17.45
C TRP A 84 7.14 -10.30 -16.02
N VAL A 85 6.09 -9.93 -15.25
CA VAL A 85 6.23 -9.50 -13.85
C VAL A 85 6.87 -10.60 -13.00
N THR A 86 6.42 -11.85 -13.17
CA THR A 86 7.02 -13.02 -12.50
C THR A 86 8.50 -13.17 -12.82
N ALA A 87 8.90 -13.01 -14.07
CA ALA A 87 10.29 -13.12 -14.49
C ALA A 87 11.15 -11.98 -13.89
N GLU A 88 10.62 -10.78 -13.82
CA GLU A 88 11.32 -9.62 -13.28
C GLU A 88 11.51 -9.72 -11.75
N ILE A 89 10.49 -10.16 -10.99
CA ILE A 89 10.61 -10.45 -9.54
C ILE A 89 11.74 -11.46 -9.29
N LYS A 90 11.78 -12.56 -10.06
CA LYS A 90 12.84 -13.57 -9.93
C LYS A 90 14.23 -13.02 -10.27
N LYS A 91 14.33 -12.15 -11.27
CA LYS A 91 15.58 -11.49 -11.66
C LYS A 91 16.08 -10.57 -10.55
N LEU A 92 15.18 -9.93 -9.80
CA LEU A 92 15.51 -9.11 -8.63
C LEU A 92 15.91 -9.96 -7.41
N GLY A 93 15.74 -11.27 -7.46
CA GLY A 93 16.12 -12.21 -6.39
C GLY A 93 15.04 -12.36 -5.31
N GLU A 94 13.84 -11.87 -5.57
CA GLU A 94 12.73 -11.90 -4.62
C GLU A 94 11.89 -13.17 -4.76
N LYS A 95 11.19 -13.52 -3.67
CA LYS A 95 10.27 -14.65 -3.65
C LYS A 95 8.92 -14.26 -4.27
N LEU A 96 8.33 -15.20 -4.95
CA LEU A 96 6.96 -15.03 -5.45
C LEU A 96 5.95 -15.25 -4.33
N PRO A 97 4.84 -14.47 -4.31
CA PRO A 97 3.69 -14.81 -3.48
C PRO A 97 3.15 -16.22 -3.82
N PRO A 98 2.57 -16.94 -2.86
CA PRO A 98 1.94 -18.22 -3.13
C PRO A 98 0.70 -18.04 -4.02
N ALA A 99 0.56 -18.86 -5.07
CA ALA A 99 -0.56 -18.87 -6.03
C ALA A 99 -1.03 -17.46 -6.49
N PRO A 100 -0.11 -16.60 -6.99
CA PRO A 100 -0.39 -15.18 -7.16
C PRO A 100 -1.27 -14.89 -8.38
N GLY A 101 -2.20 -13.94 -8.19
CA GLY A 101 -2.82 -13.21 -9.30
C GLY A 101 -1.90 -12.07 -9.79
N LEU A 102 -2.35 -11.33 -10.81
CA LEU A 102 -1.56 -10.22 -11.36
C LEU A 102 -1.35 -9.11 -10.33
N GLY A 103 -2.36 -8.80 -9.52
CA GLY A 103 -2.28 -7.71 -8.52
C GLY A 103 -1.28 -8.02 -7.42
N SER A 104 -1.25 -9.24 -6.87
CA SER A 104 -0.23 -9.63 -5.90
C SER A 104 1.18 -9.69 -6.49
N LEU A 105 1.32 -10.04 -7.77
CA LEU A 105 2.60 -9.94 -8.47
C LEU A 105 3.05 -8.48 -8.63
N GLN A 106 2.14 -7.58 -9.01
CA GLN A 106 2.45 -6.15 -9.12
C GLN A 106 2.84 -5.56 -7.76
N LEU A 107 2.15 -5.94 -6.68
CA LEU A 107 2.51 -5.52 -5.32
C LEU A 107 3.91 -6.02 -4.95
N ALA A 108 4.22 -7.29 -5.14
CA ALA A 108 5.55 -7.85 -4.87
C ALA A 108 6.65 -7.16 -5.70
N LEU A 109 6.38 -6.82 -6.95
CA LEU A 109 7.33 -6.05 -7.78
C LEU A 109 7.51 -4.63 -7.26
N PHE A 110 6.45 -3.96 -6.82
CA PHE A 110 6.51 -2.64 -6.19
C PHE A 110 7.39 -2.66 -4.93
N GLU A 111 7.17 -3.59 -4.04
CA GLU A 111 7.97 -3.78 -2.81
C GLU A 111 9.45 -3.99 -3.15
N ALA A 112 9.73 -4.80 -4.17
CA ALA A 112 11.09 -5.12 -4.59
C ALA A 112 11.84 -3.93 -5.22
N CYS A 113 11.16 -3.07 -6.00
CA CYS A 113 11.87 -2.12 -6.85
C CYS A 113 11.51 -0.64 -6.67
N ALA A 114 10.43 -0.31 -5.94
CA ALA A 114 9.92 1.06 -5.82
C ALA A 114 9.73 1.51 -4.36
N GLU A 115 9.19 0.69 -3.47
CA GLU A 115 8.83 1.06 -2.09
C GLU A 115 9.96 1.78 -1.35
N SER A 116 11.13 1.19 -1.30
CA SER A 116 12.30 1.75 -0.59
C SER A 116 12.80 3.07 -1.17
N LYS A 117 12.36 3.42 -2.39
CA LYS A 117 12.73 4.67 -3.09
C LYS A 117 11.74 5.81 -2.81
N LEU A 118 10.60 5.55 -2.18
CA LEU A 118 9.58 6.54 -1.82
C LEU A 118 10.08 7.42 -0.66
N TRP A 119 10.94 8.37 -0.96
CA TRP A 119 11.51 9.24 0.06
C TRP A 119 10.54 10.31 0.54
N ASN A 120 9.92 11.02 -0.39
CA ASN A 120 8.92 12.04 -0.08
C ASN A 120 7.59 11.39 0.31
N PRO A 121 6.74 12.09 1.09
CA PRO A 121 5.43 11.58 1.44
C PRO A 121 4.61 11.21 0.19
N THR A 122 4.25 9.95 0.08
CA THR A 122 3.58 9.40 -1.09
C THR A 122 2.48 8.43 -0.67
N PHE A 123 1.27 8.68 -1.11
CA PHE A 123 0.18 7.71 -1.03
C PHE A 123 0.26 6.74 -2.21
N ILE A 124 0.27 5.47 -1.92
CA ILE A 124 -0.03 4.42 -2.90
C ILE A 124 -1.51 4.11 -2.77
N ILE A 125 -2.23 4.17 -3.88
CA ILE A 125 -3.70 4.09 -3.94
C ILE A 125 -4.16 2.97 -4.86
N ASP A 126 -5.45 2.66 -4.81
CA ASP A 126 -6.10 1.74 -5.75
C ASP A 126 -5.49 0.33 -5.72
N TYR A 127 -5.32 -0.20 -4.51
CA TYR A 127 -4.80 -1.55 -4.30
C TYR A 127 -5.70 -2.61 -4.94
N PRO A 128 -5.15 -3.68 -5.52
CA PRO A 128 -5.93 -4.79 -6.02
C PRO A 128 -6.82 -5.43 -4.95
N VAL A 129 -8.02 -5.86 -5.34
CA VAL A 129 -8.97 -6.53 -4.43
C VAL A 129 -8.37 -7.77 -3.78
N GLU A 130 -7.54 -8.53 -4.50
CA GLU A 130 -6.93 -9.76 -4.01
C GLU A 130 -6.00 -9.57 -2.81
N VAL A 131 -5.42 -8.37 -2.66
CA VAL A 131 -4.54 -8.00 -1.55
C VAL A 131 -5.20 -7.03 -0.54
N SER A 132 -6.51 -6.82 -0.68
CA SER A 132 -7.27 -5.87 0.13
C SER A 132 -8.66 -6.39 0.48
N PRO A 133 -8.76 -7.50 1.20
CA PRO A 133 -10.03 -8.24 1.36
C PRO A 133 -11.10 -7.47 2.13
N LEU A 134 -10.73 -6.54 3.00
CA LEU A 134 -11.63 -5.76 3.86
C LEU A 134 -12.02 -4.41 3.26
N ALA A 135 -11.33 -3.97 2.22
CA ALA A 135 -11.60 -2.69 1.59
C ALA A 135 -12.74 -2.79 0.57
N ARG A 136 -13.54 -1.73 0.48
CA ARG A 136 -14.58 -1.60 -0.55
C ARG A 136 -13.94 -1.57 -1.94
N SER A 137 -14.54 -2.29 -2.90
CA SER A 137 -14.16 -2.15 -4.32
C SER A 137 -14.57 -0.78 -4.85
N SER A 138 -13.78 -0.24 -5.77
CA SER A 138 -14.14 0.96 -6.52
C SER A 138 -15.37 0.73 -7.38
N ASP A 139 -16.27 1.70 -7.42
CA ASP A 139 -17.45 1.66 -8.28
C ASP A 139 -17.07 1.79 -9.77
N ALA A 140 -15.92 2.42 -10.06
CA ALA A 140 -15.43 2.64 -11.42
C ALA A 140 -14.69 1.40 -11.98
N ASP A 141 -13.97 0.69 -11.13
CA ASP A 141 -13.23 -0.54 -11.48
C ASP A 141 -13.29 -1.55 -10.33
N PRO A 142 -14.12 -2.59 -10.44
CA PRO A 142 -14.25 -3.61 -9.40
C PRO A 142 -12.99 -4.42 -9.09
N ALA A 143 -11.95 -4.34 -9.92
CA ALA A 143 -10.68 -5.04 -9.69
C ALA A 143 -9.78 -4.34 -8.67
N ILE A 144 -10.06 -3.07 -8.37
CA ILE A 144 -9.31 -2.25 -7.40
C ILE A 144 -10.19 -1.88 -6.21
N THR A 145 -9.54 -1.49 -5.12
CA THR A 145 -10.18 -1.07 -3.88
C THR A 145 -9.95 0.40 -3.57
N GLU A 146 -10.87 1.00 -2.84
CA GLU A 146 -10.73 2.32 -2.24
C GLU A 146 -9.81 2.24 -1.00
N ARG A 147 -8.51 1.97 -1.23
CA ARG A 147 -7.48 1.80 -0.21
C ARG A 147 -6.25 2.63 -0.54
N PHE A 148 -5.60 3.13 0.49
CA PHE A 148 -4.28 3.76 0.39
C PHE A 148 -3.33 3.23 1.46
N GLU A 149 -2.04 3.31 1.17
CA GLU A 149 -0.97 3.30 2.15
C GLU A 149 -0.12 4.55 1.97
N LEU A 150 0.33 5.14 3.09
CA LEU A 150 1.23 6.29 3.08
C LEU A 150 2.65 5.84 3.35
N PHE A 151 3.54 6.17 2.43
CA PHE A 151 4.97 5.95 2.56
C PHE A 151 5.71 7.27 2.78
N ILE A 152 6.66 7.28 3.73
CA ILE A 152 7.61 8.37 3.97
C ILE A 152 8.96 7.72 4.26
N VAL A 153 10.02 8.16 3.60
CA VAL A 153 11.39 7.63 3.72
C VAL A 153 11.48 6.11 3.48
N GLY A 154 10.70 5.61 2.51
CA GLY A 154 10.65 4.20 2.15
C GLY A 154 10.05 3.30 3.24
N ARG A 155 9.14 3.82 4.06
CA ARG A 155 8.44 3.08 5.12
C ARG A 155 6.97 3.43 5.14
N GLU A 156 6.13 2.44 5.34
CA GLU A 156 4.71 2.61 5.60
C GLU A 156 4.49 3.33 6.93
N HIS A 157 3.64 4.36 6.93
CA HIS A 157 3.28 5.17 8.09
C HIS A 157 1.78 5.16 8.38
N ALA A 158 0.96 4.93 7.37
CA ALA A 158 -0.47 4.81 7.53
C ALA A 158 -1.06 3.90 6.45
N ASN A 159 -2.16 3.24 6.78
CA ASN A 159 -2.99 2.44 5.90
C ASN A 159 -4.45 2.81 6.17
N GLY A 160 -5.22 3.03 5.13
CA GLY A 160 -6.63 3.38 5.29
C GLY A 160 -7.44 3.00 4.06
N TYR A 161 -8.72 2.80 4.27
CA TYR A 161 -9.64 2.39 3.21
C TYR A 161 -11.10 2.72 3.53
N SER A 162 -11.93 2.75 2.50
CA SER A 162 -13.37 2.70 2.67
C SER A 162 -13.78 1.27 3.06
N GLU A 163 -14.54 1.13 4.14
CA GLU A 163 -14.95 -0.18 4.65
C GLU A 163 -15.85 -0.93 3.66
N LEU A 164 -15.57 -2.22 3.47
CA LEU A 164 -16.47 -3.11 2.80
C LEU A 164 -17.70 -3.34 3.69
N ASN A 165 -18.87 -2.98 3.20
CA ASN A 165 -20.14 -3.06 3.92
C ASN A 165 -21.12 -4.08 3.33
N ASP A 166 -20.67 -4.94 2.42
CA ASP A 166 -21.45 -6.02 1.83
C ASP A 166 -21.04 -7.36 2.47
N PRO A 167 -21.91 -8.00 3.27
CA PRO A 167 -21.57 -9.24 3.98
C PRO A 167 -21.38 -10.45 3.05
N GLU A 168 -22.02 -10.47 1.89
CA GLU A 168 -21.89 -11.58 0.94
C GLU A 168 -20.52 -11.51 0.25
N ILE A 169 -20.12 -10.33 -0.18
CA ILE A 169 -18.80 -10.09 -0.76
C ILE A 169 -17.71 -10.36 0.28
N GLN A 170 -17.89 -9.91 1.52
CA GLN A 170 -16.92 -10.13 2.58
C GLN A 170 -16.74 -11.62 2.88
N SER A 171 -17.84 -12.38 2.97
CA SER A 171 -17.80 -13.83 3.16
C SER A 171 -17.06 -14.52 2.01
N ALA A 172 -17.35 -14.14 0.77
CA ALA A 172 -16.68 -14.72 -0.39
C ALA A 172 -15.16 -14.44 -0.39
N ARG A 173 -14.74 -13.22 -0.01
CA ARG A 173 -13.32 -12.86 0.10
C ARG A 173 -12.60 -13.62 1.21
N PHE A 174 -13.24 -13.81 2.37
CA PHE A 174 -12.68 -14.60 3.45
C PHE A 174 -12.50 -16.07 3.07
N MET A 175 -13.48 -16.66 2.37
CA MET A 175 -13.35 -18.02 1.86
C MET A 175 -12.19 -18.16 0.86
N ALA A 176 -11.98 -17.14 0.02
CA ALA A 176 -10.83 -17.14 -0.88
C ALA A 176 -9.49 -17.05 -0.13
N GLN A 177 -9.41 -16.27 0.96
CA GLN A 177 -8.22 -16.21 1.82
C GLN A 177 -7.93 -17.53 2.53
N VAL A 178 -8.97 -18.20 3.06
CA VAL A 178 -8.81 -19.54 3.66
C VAL A 178 -8.23 -20.51 2.63
N ALA A 179 -8.73 -20.50 1.40
CA ALA A 179 -8.19 -21.34 0.33
C ALA A 179 -6.72 -21.00 -0.01
N GLN A 180 -6.33 -19.73 0.02
CA GLN A 180 -4.93 -19.31 -0.16
C GLN A 180 -4.04 -19.80 1.00
N LYS A 181 -4.53 -19.70 2.23
CA LYS A 181 -3.81 -20.22 3.41
C LYS A 181 -3.60 -21.72 3.34
N ASP A 182 -4.63 -22.47 2.97
CA ASP A 182 -4.53 -23.92 2.78
C ASP A 182 -3.56 -24.29 1.64
N ALA A 183 -3.35 -23.37 0.69
CA ALA A 183 -2.36 -23.49 -0.37
C ALA A 183 -0.93 -23.07 0.04
N GLY A 184 -0.73 -22.61 1.29
CA GLY A 184 0.58 -22.29 1.87
C GLY A 184 0.91 -20.81 1.97
N ASP A 185 -0.09 -19.93 1.90
CA ASP A 185 0.07 -18.51 2.17
C ASP A 185 0.01 -18.24 3.68
N ASP A 186 1.17 -18.03 4.30
CA ASP A 186 1.27 -17.80 5.76
C ASP A 186 0.68 -16.43 6.18
N GLU A 187 0.57 -15.47 5.26
CA GLU A 187 0.00 -14.15 5.53
C GLU A 187 -1.53 -14.11 5.39
N ALA A 188 -2.13 -15.08 4.72
CA ALA A 188 -3.58 -15.16 4.59
C ALA A 188 -4.26 -15.42 5.95
N MET A 189 -5.39 -14.77 6.17
CA MET A 189 -6.13 -14.87 7.42
C MET A 189 -6.84 -16.22 7.58
N HIS A 190 -6.96 -16.66 8.83
CA HIS A 190 -7.90 -17.72 9.19
C HIS A 190 -9.30 -17.12 9.35
N TYR A 191 -10.29 -17.83 8.85
CA TYR A 191 -11.71 -17.51 9.10
C TYR A 191 -12.12 -18.04 10.48
#